data_0ed5e3e9d33521f85d44977470871a3c
#
_entry.id   0ed5e3e9d33521f85d44977470871a3c
#
_cell.length_a   1.000
_cell.length_b   1.000
_cell.length_c   1.000
_cell.angle_alpha   90.00
_cell.angle_beta   90.00
_cell.angle_gamma   90.00
#
_symmetry.space_group_name_H-M   'P 1'
#
loop_
_entity.id
_entity.type
_entity.pdbx_description
1 polymer ?
#
loop_
_entity_poly.entity_id
_entity_poly.type
_entity_poly.pdbx_seq_one_letter_code
_entity_poly.pdbx_strand_id
1 'polypeptide(L)'
;MQESAQLGITLSDSQLEQFYSYYEMLVEKNKVMNLTAITEECEVVTKHFSDSLSLFGLLREMQAGGDAWYKTCNVIDVGTGAGFPGIPLKIVFPELRVTLLDSLNKRVIWLKEVCTDLGLEGVCFVHGRAEDIGRQAEHREMYDLCVSRAVANLSSLSEYCMPFVKVGGYFIPYKSGEIDEELNQAKKAIGILGGKLKSVEKFVLPGTDAARSLVMIEKVKPVSKKYPRKAGLPTKEPLK
;
A
#
# COMPACT_ATOMS: atom_id res chain seq x y z
N MET A 1 2.80 -13.43 16.78
CA MET A 1 2.58 -13.76 15.36
C MET A 1 3.77 -14.56 14.82
N GLN A 2 3.58 -15.87 14.62
CA GLN A 2 4.64 -16.75 14.08
C GLN A 2 4.95 -16.44 12.61
N GLU A 3 3.96 -15.94 11.88
CA GLU A 3 4.05 -15.58 10.46
C GLU A 3 5.03 -14.40 10.21
N SER A 4 5.09 -13.43 11.11
CA SER A 4 6.05 -12.31 10.98
C SER A 4 7.50 -12.78 11.07
N ALA A 5 7.77 -13.79 11.88
CA ALA A 5 9.10 -14.39 11.97
C ALA A 5 9.53 -15.07 10.66
N GLN A 6 8.58 -15.67 9.91
CA GLN A 6 8.87 -16.25 8.59
C GLN A 6 9.19 -15.17 7.54
N LEU A 7 8.67 -13.94 7.73
CA LEU A 7 9.03 -12.76 6.93
C LEU A 7 10.35 -12.11 7.39
N GLY A 8 11.00 -12.65 8.43
CA GLY A 8 12.22 -12.10 9.02
C GLY A 8 11.97 -10.85 9.87
N ILE A 9 10.74 -10.65 10.37
CA ILE A 9 10.33 -9.54 11.22
C ILE A 9 10.17 -10.04 12.66
N THR A 10 10.90 -9.43 13.59
CA THR A 10 10.69 -9.63 15.03
C THR A 10 9.88 -8.46 15.58
N LEU A 11 8.73 -8.75 16.17
CA LEU A 11 7.86 -7.75 16.78
C LEU A 11 8.18 -7.63 18.27
N SER A 12 8.17 -6.39 18.79
CA SER A 12 8.20 -6.14 20.23
C SER A 12 6.83 -6.40 20.87
N ASP A 13 6.80 -6.56 22.20
CA ASP A 13 5.53 -6.72 22.94
C ASP A 13 4.58 -5.54 22.69
N SER A 14 5.07 -4.32 22.65
CA SER A 14 4.28 -3.14 22.33
C SER A 14 3.68 -3.18 20.92
N GLN A 15 4.42 -3.67 19.93
CA GLN A 15 3.89 -3.83 18.57
C GLN A 15 2.82 -4.93 18.52
N LEU A 16 2.98 -6.00 19.29
CA LEU A 16 1.94 -7.04 19.40
C LEU A 16 0.66 -6.49 20.03
N GLU A 17 0.78 -5.68 21.09
CA GLU A 17 -0.36 -4.97 21.70
C GLU A 17 -1.04 -4.01 20.70
N GLN A 18 -0.26 -3.24 19.92
CA GLN A 18 -0.81 -2.37 18.87
C GLN A 18 -1.58 -3.16 17.80
N PHE A 19 -1.07 -4.31 17.36
CA PHE A 19 -1.77 -5.16 16.39
C PHE A 19 -3.06 -5.74 16.96
N TYR A 20 -3.05 -6.16 18.24
CA TYR A 20 -4.24 -6.68 18.90
C TYR A 20 -5.31 -5.59 19.06
N SER A 21 -4.94 -4.42 19.56
CA SER A 21 -5.85 -3.28 19.68
C SER A 21 -6.40 -2.85 18.32
N TYR A 22 -5.57 -2.85 17.27
CA TYR A 22 -6.02 -2.56 15.91
C TYR A 22 -7.05 -3.59 15.41
N TYR A 23 -6.83 -4.87 15.71
CA TYR A 23 -7.80 -5.92 15.39
C TYR A 23 -9.16 -5.67 16.07
N GLU A 24 -9.17 -5.39 17.38
CA GLU A 24 -10.41 -5.12 18.12
C GLU A 24 -11.15 -3.90 17.54
N MET A 25 -10.45 -2.80 17.29
CA MET A 25 -11.01 -1.61 16.66
C MET A 25 -11.57 -1.88 15.27
N LEU A 26 -10.87 -2.70 14.45
CA LEU A 26 -11.32 -3.08 13.12
C LEU A 26 -12.62 -3.86 13.17
N VAL A 27 -12.69 -4.88 14.02
CA VAL A 27 -13.89 -5.74 14.14
C VAL A 27 -15.08 -4.94 14.67
N GLU A 28 -14.87 -4.09 15.67
CA GLU A 28 -15.94 -3.25 16.19
C GLU A 28 -16.45 -2.25 15.16
N LYS A 29 -15.56 -1.54 14.49
CA LYS A 29 -15.95 -0.56 13.46
C LYS A 29 -16.58 -1.23 12.23
N ASN A 30 -16.17 -2.45 11.92
CA ASN A 30 -16.70 -3.20 10.78
C ASN A 30 -18.19 -3.46 10.88
N LYS A 31 -18.76 -3.57 12.09
CA LYS A 31 -20.20 -3.74 12.34
C LYS A 31 -21.05 -2.62 11.71
N VAL A 32 -20.47 -1.42 11.54
CA VAL A 32 -21.18 -0.23 11.05
C VAL A 32 -20.61 0.38 9.76
N MET A 33 -19.40 -0.03 9.34
CA MET A 33 -18.70 0.63 8.21
C MET A 33 -18.39 -0.27 7.03
N ASN A 34 -18.51 -1.59 7.15
CA ASN A 34 -18.13 -2.57 6.12
C ASN A 34 -16.70 -2.33 5.60
N LEU A 35 -15.72 -2.37 6.51
CA LEU A 35 -14.31 -2.14 6.21
C LEU A 35 -13.67 -3.35 5.54
N THR A 36 -14.07 -4.55 5.97
CA THR A 36 -13.54 -5.83 5.49
C THR A 36 -14.60 -6.93 5.58
N ALA A 37 -14.47 -7.94 4.73
CA ALA A 37 -15.24 -9.18 4.84
C ALA A 37 -14.61 -10.19 5.82
N ILE A 38 -13.38 -9.93 6.29
CA ILE A 38 -12.58 -10.82 7.13
C ILE A 38 -12.58 -10.26 8.55
N THR A 39 -13.14 -11.00 9.51
CA THR A 39 -13.29 -10.59 10.92
C THR A 39 -12.75 -11.58 11.91
N GLU A 40 -12.52 -12.84 11.52
CA GLU A 40 -11.90 -13.84 12.35
C GLU A 40 -10.43 -13.51 12.62
N GLU A 41 -10.01 -13.56 13.89
CA GLU A 41 -8.70 -13.09 14.33
C GLU A 41 -7.54 -13.71 13.52
N CYS A 42 -7.51 -15.05 13.40
CA CYS A 42 -6.47 -15.74 12.66
C CYS A 42 -6.43 -15.32 11.19
N GLU A 43 -7.58 -15.07 10.57
CA GLU A 43 -7.66 -14.61 9.20
C GLU A 43 -7.23 -13.16 9.02
N VAL A 44 -7.59 -12.26 9.97
CA VAL A 44 -7.13 -10.87 9.97
C VAL A 44 -5.60 -10.82 10.13
N VAL A 45 -5.06 -11.59 11.08
CA VAL A 45 -3.60 -11.68 11.28
C VAL A 45 -2.90 -12.12 10.00
N THR A 46 -3.40 -13.13 9.32
CA THR A 46 -2.73 -13.68 8.14
C THR A 46 -3.02 -12.86 6.89
N LYS A 47 -4.31 -12.65 6.56
CA LYS A 47 -4.74 -12.06 5.28
C LYS A 47 -4.71 -10.53 5.26
N HIS A 48 -4.56 -9.88 6.44
CA HIS A 48 -4.41 -8.43 6.50
C HIS A 48 -3.05 -8.02 7.04
N PHE A 49 -2.66 -8.45 8.23
CA PHE A 49 -1.41 -8.00 8.85
C PHE A 49 -0.18 -8.61 8.16
N SER A 50 -0.08 -9.93 8.11
CA SER A 50 1.06 -10.62 7.48
C SER A 50 1.14 -10.35 5.98
N ASP A 51 -0.01 -10.29 5.28
CA ASP A 51 -0.08 -9.86 3.87
C ASP A 51 0.49 -8.45 3.68
N SER A 52 0.13 -7.50 4.55
CA SER A 52 0.68 -6.13 4.51
C SER A 52 2.19 -6.09 4.74
N LEU A 53 2.71 -6.95 5.62
CA LEU A 53 4.13 -7.03 5.96
C LEU A 53 4.98 -7.80 4.95
N SER A 54 4.37 -8.52 4.00
CA SER A 54 5.07 -9.25 2.94
C SER A 54 5.99 -8.38 2.09
N LEU A 55 5.68 -7.08 2.00
CA LEU A 55 6.53 -6.09 1.36
C LEU A 55 7.95 -6.03 1.92
N PHE A 56 8.15 -6.41 3.18
CA PHE A 56 9.45 -6.30 3.85
C PHE A 56 10.55 -7.10 3.17
N GLY A 57 10.24 -8.33 2.70
CA GLY A 57 11.20 -9.14 1.94
C GLY A 57 11.74 -8.40 0.72
N LEU A 58 10.84 -7.84 -0.06
CA LEU A 58 11.17 -7.07 -1.26
C LEU A 58 11.98 -5.81 -0.96
N LEU A 59 11.63 -5.11 0.13
CA LEU A 59 12.34 -3.90 0.55
C LEU A 59 13.76 -4.19 1.03
N ARG A 60 14.01 -5.34 1.65
CA ARG A 60 15.36 -5.79 2.03
C ARG A 60 16.25 -5.98 0.81
N GLU A 61 15.72 -6.54 -0.27
CA GLU A 61 16.48 -6.74 -1.51
C GLU A 61 16.82 -5.41 -2.20
N MET A 62 15.99 -4.37 -2.01
CA MET A 62 16.27 -3.02 -2.53
C MET A 62 17.41 -2.32 -1.80
N GLN A 63 17.84 -2.83 -0.66
CA GLN A 63 18.89 -2.24 0.20
C GLN A 63 20.31 -2.52 -0.31
N ALA A 64 20.67 -2.04 -1.47
CA ALA A 64 22.09 -2.08 -1.90
C ALA A 64 23.00 -1.10 -1.12
N GLY A 65 22.54 -0.45 -0.02
CA GLY A 65 23.30 0.63 0.60
C GLY A 65 23.12 0.93 2.09
N GLY A 66 22.44 0.09 2.91
CA GLY A 66 22.40 0.32 4.36
C GLY A 66 21.02 0.20 5.02
N ASP A 67 21.02 -0.07 6.34
CA ASP A 67 19.85 -0.50 7.14
C ASP A 67 18.78 0.56 7.44
N ALA A 68 18.82 1.75 6.86
CA ALA A 68 18.01 2.86 7.35
C ALA A 68 17.14 3.58 6.31
N TRP A 69 16.90 2.97 5.13
CA TRP A 69 16.08 3.62 4.09
C TRP A 69 14.66 3.98 4.60
N TYR A 70 14.06 3.15 5.43
CA TYR A 70 12.72 3.38 6.01
C TYR A 70 12.69 4.59 6.96
N LYS A 71 13.81 5.00 7.56
CA LYS A 71 13.87 6.17 8.45
C LYS A 71 13.60 7.48 7.72
N THR A 72 13.90 7.53 6.43
CA THR A 72 13.71 8.73 5.61
C THR A 72 12.65 8.56 4.52
N CYS A 73 12.08 7.37 4.40
CA CYS A 73 11.12 7.03 3.35
C CYS A 73 9.75 7.69 3.60
N ASN A 74 9.26 8.38 2.57
CA ASN A 74 7.88 8.83 2.51
C ASN A 74 7.06 7.81 1.75
N VAL A 75 6.09 7.20 2.42
CA VAL A 75 5.19 6.20 1.85
C VAL A 75 3.80 6.80 1.68
N ILE A 76 3.16 6.52 0.55
CA ILE A 76 1.72 6.76 0.38
C ILE A 76 0.99 5.43 0.14
N ASP A 77 -0.07 5.20 0.89
CA ASP A 77 -1.01 4.09 0.71
C ASP A 77 -2.27 4.61 0.02
N VAL A 78 -2.43 4.26 -1.26
CA VAL A 78 -3.50 4.78 -2.11
C VAL A 78 -4.70 3.83 -2.11
N GLY A 79 -5.84 4.36 -1.65
CA GLY A 79 -7.05 3.57 -1.43
C GLY A 79 -6.90 2.66 -0.21
N THR A 80 -6.36 3.21 0.86
CA THR A 80 -5.93 2.50 2.07
C THR A 80 -7.07 1.71 2.76
N GLY A 81 -8.32 2.09 2.57
CA GLY A 81 -9.49 1.41 3.10
C GLY A 81 -9.51 1.35 4.62
N ALA A 82 -9.33 0.16 5.16
CA ALA A 82 -9.18 -0.07 6.59
C ALA A 82 -7.76 0.18 7.11
N GLY A 83 -6.88 0.81 6.33
CA GLY A 83 -5.49 1.10 6.73
C GLY A 83 -4.46 0.08 6.23
N PHE A 84 -4.79 -0.73 5.23
CA PHE A 84 -3.93 -1.78 4.71
C PHE A 84 -3.35 -1.46 3.33
N PRO A 85 -2.01 -1.52 3.15
CA PRO A 85 -0.99 -2.01 4.09
C PRO A 85 -0.40 -0.95 5.03
N GLY A 86 -0.79 0.32 4.94
CA GLY A 86 -0.12 1.46 5.55
C GLY A 86 0.04 1.38 7.07
N ILE A 87 -1.00 1.03 7.83
CA ILE A 87 -0.94 0.95 9.30
C ILE A 87 -0.06 -0.21 9.79
N PRO A 88 -0.18 -1.46 9.29
CA PRO A 88 0.76 -2.52 9.64
C PRO A 88 2.22 -2.17 9.38
N LEU A 89 2.52 -1.53 8.25
CA LEU A 89 3.88 -1.05 7.96
C LEU A 89 4.34 0.00 8.99
N LYS A 90 3.44 0.92 9.38
CA LYS A 90 3.74 1.95 10.37
C LYS A 90 3.98 1.37 11.77
N ILE A 91 3.22 0.36 12.18
CA ILE A 91 3.42 -0.32 13.47
C ILE A 91 4.80 -0.97 13.51
N VAL A 92 5.20 -1.69 12.44
CA VAL A 92 6.49 -2.40 12.38
C VAL A 92 7.66 -1.43 12.21
N PHE A 93 7.48 -0.36 11.43
CA PHE A 93 8.50 0.64 11.14
C PHE A 93 8.05 2.02 11.63
N PRO A 94 8.19 2.31 12.94
CA PRO A 94 7.64 3.52 13.55
C PRO A 94 8.27 4.82 13.04
N GLU A 95 9.41 4.77 12.38
CA GLU A 95 10.07 5.93 11.80
C GLU A 95 9.58 6.26 10.37
N LEU A 96 8.79 5.38 9.72
CA LEU A 96 8.18 5.67 8.43
C LEU A 96 7.28 6.90 8.50
N ARG A 97 7.34 7.74 7.48
CA ARG A 97 6.35 8.79 7.23
C ARG A 97 5.29 8.23 6.28
N VAL A 98 4.11 7.97 6.78
CA VAL A 98 3.03 7.31 6.04
C VAL A 98 1.90 8.30 5.74
N THR A 99 1.49 8.38 4.49
CA THR A 99 0.28 9.09 4.06
C THR A 99 -0.78 8.05 3.71
N LEU A 100 -1.92 8.12 4.39
CA LEU A 100 -3.09 7.27 4.14
C LEU A 100 -4.10 8.06 3.30
N LEU A 101 -4.31 7.64 2.05
CA LEU A 101 -5.24 8.29 1.13
C LEU A 101 -6.46 7.39 0.89
N ASP A 102 -7.66 7.91 1.16
CA ASP A 102 -8.92 7.25 0.79
C ASP A 102 -9.95 8.26 0.26
N SER A 103 -10.79 7.82 -0.66
CA SER A 103 -11.87 8.64 -1.24
C SER A 103 -13.10 8.77 -0.34
N LEU A 104 -13.20 7.98 0.72
CA LEU A 104 -14.31 8.00 1.69
C LEU A 104 -13.89 8.69 2.99
N ASN A 105 -14.38 9.90 3.22
CA ASN A 105 -14.03 10.69 4.39
C ASN A 105 -14.28 9.96 5.73
N LYS A 106 -15.33 9.15 5.82
CA LYS A 106 -15.61 8.36 7.02
C LYS A 106 -14.49 7.37 7.39
N ARG A 107 -13.80 6.80 6.36
CA ARG A 107 -12.63 5.94 6.58
C ARG A 107 -11.44 6.75 7.07
N VAL A 108 -11.18 7.90 6.46
CA VAL A 108 -10.09 8.80 6.86
C VAL A 108 -10.24 9.26 8.31
N ILE A 109 -11.46 9.58 8.74
CA ILE A 109 -11.76 9.95 10.15
C ILE A 109 -11.45 8.76 11.07
N TRP A 110 -11.93 7.57 10.74
CA TRP A 110 -11.67 6.38 11.54
C TRP A 110 -10.17 6.02 11.60
N LEU A 111 -9.43 6.15 10.50
CA LEU A 111 -7.99 5.92 10.50
C LEU A 111 -7.23 6.88 11.43
N LYS A 112 -7.72 8.13 11.58
CA LYS A 112 -7.18 9.06 12.58
C LYS A 112 -7.42 8.56 14.00
N GLU A 113 -8.64 8.07 14.30
CA GLU A 113 -8.98 7.46 15.60
C GLU A 113 -8.00 6.31 15.89
N VAL A 114 -7.87 5.34 14.94
CA VAL A 114 -6.95 4.21 15.08
C VAL A 114 -5.52 4.65 15.36
N CYS A 115 -4.97 5.55 14.55
CA CYS A 115 -3.57 5.97 14.73
C CYS A 115 -3.37 6.73 16.05
N THR A 116 -4.36 7.47 16.52
CA THR A 116 -4.32 8.14 17.83
C THR A 116 -4.31 7.14 18.97
N ASP A 117 -5.22 6.16 18.94
CA ASP A 117 -5.34 5.14 19.99
C ASP A 117 -4.13 4.21 20.05
N LEU A 118 -3.53 3.92 18.89
CA LEU A 118 -2.29 3.12 18.79
C LEU A 118 -1.02 3.93 19.06
N GLY A 119 -1.09 5.25 19.25
CA GLY A 119 0.07 6.12 19.46
C GLY A 119 0.99 6.22 18.25
N LEU A 120 0.46 6.10 17.02
CA LEU A 120 1.24 6.14 15.79
C LEU A 120 1.47 7.59 15.33
N GLU A 121 2.70 8.08 15.47
CA GLU A 121 3.11 9.41 15.04
C GLU A 121 3.61 9.42 13.57
N GLY A 122 3.66 10.61 12.94
CA GLY A 122 4.19 10.75 11.56
C GLY A 122 3.27 10.14 10.48
N VAL A 123 1.95 10.04 10.76
CA VAL A 123 0.94 9.62 9.79
C VAL A 123 0.16 10.83 9.29
N CYS A 124 0.09 11.01 7.97
CA CYS A 124 -0.73 11.99 7.30
C CYS A 124 -2.00 11.33 6.73
N PHE A 125 -3.12 12.05 6.81
CA PHE A 125 -4.43 11.55 6.38
C PHE A 125 -4.97 12.45 5.27
N VAL A 126 -5.26 11.87 4.12
CA VAL A 126 -5.72 12.62 2.94
C VAL A 126 -7.06 12.05 2.47
N HIS A 127 -8.08 12.91 2.47
CA HIS A 127 -9.37 12.59 1.90
C HIS A 127 -9.44 13.10 0.46
N GLY A 128 -9.67 12.22 -0.49
CA GLY A 128 -9.86 12.58 -1.89
C GLY A 128 -9.68 11.41 -2.84
N ARG A 129 -10.02 11.64 -4.10
CA ARG A 129 -9.74 10.66 -5.15
C ARG A 129 -8.27 10.74 -5.56
N ALA A 130 -7.66 9.61 -5.84
CA ALA A 130 -6.27 9.55 -6.26
C ALA A 130 -5.99 10.43 -7.50
N GLU A 131 -6.95 10.49 -8.43
CA GLU A 131 -6.85 11.31 -9.64
C GLU A 131 -6.81 12.82 -9.35
N ASP A 132 -7.49 13.27 -8.31
CA ASP A 132 -7.52 14.68 -7.93
C ASP A 132 -6.30 15.05 -7.10
N ILE A 133 -5.97 14.23 -6.10
CA ILE A 133 -4.82 14.43 -5.19
C ILE A 133 -3.49 14.30 -5.95
N GLY A 134 -3.36 13.33 -6.88
CA GLY A 134 -2.15 13.14 -7.70
C GLY A 134 -1.83 14.28 -8.67
N ARG A 135 -2.70 15.30 -8.79
CA ARG A 135 -2.48 16.53 -9.53
C ARG A 135 -1.98 17.69 -8.66
N GLN A 136 -2.17 17.60 -7.34
CA GLN A 136 -1.76 18.63 -6.39
C GLN A 136 -0.26 18.62 -6.20
N ALA A 137 0.36 19.79 -6.19
CA ALA A 137 1.82 19.93 -6.10
C ALA A 137 2.39 19.33 -4.80
N GLU A 138 1.61 19.35 -3.72
CA GLU A 138 1.99 18.85 -2.40
C GLU A 138 2.15 17.33 -2.37
N HIS A 139 1.53 16.62 -3.34
CA HIS A 139 1.51 15.16 -3.38
C HIS A 139 2.17 14.58 -4.63
N ARG A 140 2.19 15.37 -5.73
CA ARG A 140 2.69 14.89 -7.01
C ARG A 140 4.19 14.66 -6.99
N GLU A 141 4.61 13.41 -7.28
CA GLU A 141 6.02 13.00 -7.33
C GLU A 141 6.83 13.30 -6.04
N MET A 142 6.14 13.15 -4.89
CA MET A 142 6.72 13.48 -3.57
C MET A 142 7.09 12.24 -2.75
N TYR A 143 6.66 11.05 -3.14
CA TYR A 143 6.81 9.84 -2.34
C TYR A 143 7.89 8.93 -2.88
N ASP A 144 8.68 8.35 -1.96
CA ASP A 144 9.69 7.33 -2.26
C ASP A 144 9.02 6.01 -2.66
N LEU A 145 7.92 5.69 -1.98
CA LEU A 145 7.18 4.48 -2.14
C LEU A 145 5.68 4.77 -2.19
N CYS A 146 5.02 4.24 -3.20
CA CYS A 146 3.57 4.16 -3.28
C CYS A 146 3.15 2.69 -3.17
N VAL A 147 2.25 2.40 -2.26
CA VAL A 147 1.63 1.08 -2.11
C VAL A 147 0.13 1.18 -2.34
N SER A 148 -0.48 0.08 -2.76
CA SER A 148 -1.94 -0.02 -2.87
C SER A 148 -2.36 -1.48 -2.90
N ARG A 149 -3.49 -1.81 -2.25
CA ARG A 149 -4.04 -3.16 -2.19
C ARG A 149 -5.52 -3.17 -2.58
N ALA A 150 -5.92 -4.12 -3.46
CA ALA A 150 -7.32 -4.42 -3.81
C ALA A 150 -8.17 -3.25 -4.35
N VAL A 151 -7.56 -2.29 -5.08
CA VAL A 151 -8.27 -1.10 -5.57
C VAL A 151 -8.78 -1.25 -7.01
N ALA A 152 -7.93 -1.67 -7.94
CA ALA A 152 -8.25 -1.74 -9.37
C ALA A 152 -7.32 -2.70 -10.12
N ASN A 153 -7.58 -2.92 -11.43
CA ASN A 153 -6.61 -3.61 -12.28
C ASN A 153 -5.33 -2.77 -12.43
N LEU A 154 -4.22 -3.43 -12.78
CA LEU A 154 -2.90 -2.83 -12.74
C LEU A 154 -2.73 -1.63 -13.69
N SER A 155 -3.38 -1.62 -14.87
CA SER A 155 -3.34 -0.46 -15.78
C SER A 155 -3.95 0.78 -15.14
N SER A 156 -5.18 0.66 -14.59
CA SER A 156 -5.88 1.75 -13.91
C SER A 156 -5.15 2.14 -12.62
N LEU A 157 -4.71 1.14 -11.86
CA LEU A 157 -4.01 1.35 -10.59
C LEU A 157 -2.67 2.08 -10.80
N SER A 158 -1.96 1.77 -11.89
CA SER A 158 -0.74 2.49 -12.26
C SER A 158 -1.03 3.98 -12.52
N GLU A 159 -2.17 4.32 -13.17
CA GLU A 159 -2.54 5.71 -13.39
C GLU A 159 -2.91 6.44 -12.10
N TYR A 160 -3.49 5.73 -11.13
CA TYR A 160 -3.77 6.30 -9.80
C TYR A 160 -2.50 6.54 -8.99
N CYS A 161 -1.53 5.63 -9.04
CA CYS A 161 -0.42 5.57 -8.11
C CYS A 161 0.87 6.21 -8.62
N MET A 162 1.21 6.04 -9.91
CA MET A 162 2.46 6.56 -10.47
C MET A 162 2.64 8.09 -10.38
N PRO A 163 1.58 8.92 -10.40
CA PRO A 163 1.71 10.35 -10.20
C PRO A 163 2.23 10.77 -8.82
N PHE A 164 2.11 9.93 -7.80
CA PHE A 164 2.63 10.21 -6.46
C PHE A 164 4.12 9.91 -6.32
N VAL A 165 4.64 8.97 -7.12
CA VAL A 165 6.00 8.44 -6.98
C VAL A 165 7.01 9.40 -7.59
N LYS A 166 8.04 9.80 -6.85
CA LYS A 166 9.17 10.58 -7.37
C LYS A 166 10.03 9.76 -8.34
N VAL A 167 10.78 10.40 -9.20
CA VAL A 167 11.75 9.70 -10.05
C VAL A 167 12.82 9.04 -9.17
N GLY A 168 13.10 7.77 -9.42
CA GLY A 168 13.93 6.90 -8.58
C GLY A 168 13.18 6.20 -7.45
N GLY A 169 11.90 6.53 -7.23
CA GLY A 169 11.03 5.83 -6.27
C GLY A 169 10.30 4.65 -6.91
N TYR A 170 9.43 4.00 -6.13
CA TYR A 170 8.77 2.76 -6.51
C TYR A 170 7.27 2.79 -6.27
N PHE A 171 6.53 2.16 -7.18
CA PHE A 171 5.15 1.76 -6.97
C PHE A 171 5.08 0.25 -6.79
N ILE A 172 4.49 -0.21 -5.69
CA ILE A 172 4.37 -1.63 -5.36
C ILE A 172 2.91 -1.98 -5.03
N PRO A 173 2.12 -2.39 -6.05
CA PRO A 173 0.78 -2.93 -5.83
C PRO A 173 0.84 -4.35 -5.26
N TYR A 174 -0.06 -4.62 -4.30
CA TYR A 174 -0.37 -5.94 -3.78
C TYR A 174 -1.43 -6.59 -4.65
N LYS A 175 -1.13 -7.75 -5.21
CA LYS A 175 -2.00 -8.45 -6.15
C LYS A 175 -2.20 -9.91 -5.74
N SER A 176 -3.22 -10.56 -6.31
CA SER A 176 -3.40 -12.01 -6.22
C SER A 176 -2.26 -12.76 -6.93
N GLY A 177 -2.13 -14.09 -6.70
CA GLY A 177 -1.02 -14.88 -7.19
C GLY A 177 -0.84 -14.83 -8.72
N GLU A 178 -1.94 -14.95 -9.46
CA GLU A 178 -1.90 -14.91 -10.93
C GLU A 178 -1.97 -13.47 -11.46
N ILE A 179 -0.83 -12.94 -11.85
CA ILE A 179 -0.66 -11.54 -12.27
C ILE A 179 -0.19 -11.38 -13.72
N ASP A 180 0.28 -12.46 -14.37
CA ASP A 180 1.01 -12.37 -15.63
C ASP A 180 0.19 -11.76 -16.77
N GLU A 181 -1.08 -12.13 -16.90
CA GLU A 181 -1.98 -11.56 -17.91
C GLU A 181 -2.25 -10.08 -17.64
N GLU A 182 -2.59 -9.74 -16.38
CA GLU A 182 -2.85 -8.37 -15.96
C GLU A 182 -1.60 -7.49 -16.14
N LEU A 183 -0.43 -8.01 -15.81
CA LEU A 183 0.85 -7.34 -16.00
C LEU A 183 1.13 -7.09 -17.48
N ASN A 184 0.90 -8.07 -18.37
CA ASN A 184 1.07 -7.91 -19.80
C ASN A 184 0.19 -6.79 -20.37
N GLN A 185 -1.07 -6.73 -19.92
CA GLN A 185 -2.01 -5.65 -20.30
C GLN A 185 -1.56 -4.29 -19.79
N ALA A 186 -0.92 -4.22 -18.62
CA ALA A 186 -0.50 -2.97 -17.99
C ALA A 186 0.87 -2.45 -18.48
N LYS A 187 1.68 -3.22 -19.19
CA LYS A 187 3.04 -2.82 -19.60
C LYS A 187 3.09 -1.47 -20.30
N LYS A 188 2.19 -1.22 -21.23
CA LYS A 188 2.16 0.04 -21.98
C LYS A 188 1.73 1.21 -21.08
N ALA A 189 0.73 1.00 -20.22
CA ALA A 189 0.30 1.99 -19.21
C ALA A 189 1.45 2.38 -18.29
N ILE A 190 2.17 1.41 -17.73
CA ILE A 190 3.34 1.62 -16.89
C ILE A 190 4.38 2.49 -17.61
N GLY A 191 4.72 2.16 -18.86
CA GLY A 191 5.68 2.93 -19.65
C GLY A 191 5.23 4.37 -19.95
N ILE A 192 3.95 4.56 -20.30
CA ILE A 192 3.35 5.90 -20.50
C ILE A 192 3.43 6.76 -19.25
N LEU A 193 3.25 6.14 -18.07
CA LEU A 193 3.26 6.80 -16.77
C LEU A 193 4.68 6.96 -16.17
N GLY A 194 5.70 6.70 -16.97
CA GLY A 194 7.09 6.90 -16.57
C GLY A 194 7.67 5.78 -15.71
N GLY A 195 7.00 4.63 -15.67
CA GLY A 195 7.44 3.45 -14.93
C GLY A 195 8.20 2.44 -15.78
N LYS A 196 8.96 1.58 -15.09
CA LYS A 196 9.62 0.40 -15.63
C LYS A 196 9.43 -0.76 -14.67
N LEU A 197 8.95 -1.89 -15.15
CA LEU A 197 8.89 -3.10 -14.34
C LEU A 197 10.30 -3.51 -13.90
N LYS A 198 10.48 -3.71 -12.60
CA LYS A 198 11.75 -4.14 -11.99
C LYS A 198 11.73 -5.62 -11.67
N SER A 199 10.77 -6.06 -10.86
CA SER A 199 10.57 -7.46 -10.49
C SER A 199 9.10 -7.78 -10.22
N VAL A 200 8.79 -9.07 -10.12
CA VAL A 200 7.52 -9.62 -9.64
C VAL A 200 7.85 -10.72 -8.66
N GLU A 201 7.46 -10.54 -7.41
CA GLU A 201 7.62 -11.54 -6.37
C GLU A 201 6.30 -12.30 -6.19
N LYS A 202 6.30 -13.58 -6.53
CA LYS A 202 5.15 -14.48 -6.31
C LYS A 202 5.44 -15.35 -5.09
N PHE A 203 4.49 -15.41 -4.17
CA PHE A 203 4.63 -16.18 -2.93
C PHE A 203 3.26 -16.67 -2.44
N VAL A 204 3.28 -17.53 -1.45
CA VAL A 204 2.09 -17.97 -0.73
C VAL A 204 2.16 -17.39 0.69
N LEU A 205 1.05 -16.84 1.17
CA LEU A 205 1.00 -16.31 2.53
C LEU A 205 1.24 -17.44 3.53
N PRO A 206 2.14 -17.23 4.52
CA PRO A 206 2.47 -18.23 5.51
C PRO A 206 1.23 -18.82 6.21
N GLY A 207 1.16 -20.13 6.31
CA GLY A 207 0.03 -20.83 6.97
C GLY A 207 -1.25 -20.89 6.15
N THR A 208 -1.22 -20.52 4.86
CA THR A 208 -2.39 -20.59 3.96
C THR A 208 -2.00 -21.12 2.58
N ASP A 209 -3.01 -21.32 1.72
CA ASP A 209 -2.88 -21.57 0.28
C ASP A 209 -3.05 -20.28 -0.56
N ALA A 210 -3.16 -19.12 0.08
CA ALA A 210 -3.43 -17.85 -0.57
C ALA A 210 -2.19 -17.33 -1.31
N ALA A 211 -2.16 -17.53 -2.62
CA ALA A 211 -1.11 -16.97 -3.49
C ALA A 211 -1.21 -15.44 -3.60
N ARG A 212 -0.04 -14.78 -3.60
CA ARG A 212 0.13 -13.33 -3.70
C ARG A 212 1.22 -12.96 -4.70
N SER A 213 1.14 -11.74 -5.18
CA SER A 213 2.19 -11.13 -5.99
C SER A 213 2.43 -9.69 -5.56
N LEU A 214 3.69 -9.32 -5.41
CA LEU A 214 4.14 -7.93 -5.32
C LEU A 214 4.82 -7.56 -6.64
N VAL A 215 4.33 -6.50 -7.29
CA VAL A 215 4.89 -6.03 -8.57
C VAL A 215 5.70 -4.77 -8.31
N MET A 216 7.02 -4.83 -8.46
CA MET A 216 7.88 -3.66 -8.29
C MET A 216 7.98 -2.87 -9.59
N ILE A 217 7.48 -1.64 -9.58
CA ILE A 217 7.55 -0.69 -10.70
C ILE A 217 8.40 0.50 -10.28
N GLU A 218 9.56 0.63 -10.90
CA GLU A 218 10.48 1.76 -10.70
C GLU A 218 10.00 2.98 -11.51
N LYS A 219 9.97 4.15 -10.90
CA LYS A 219 9.71 5.42 -11.57
C LYS A 219 10.99 5.93 -12.23
N VAL A 220 11.10 5.83 -13.54
CA VAL A 220 12.32 6.19 -14.27
C VAL A 220 12.27 7.56 -14.95
N LYS A 221 11.08 8.15 -15.09
CA LYS A 221 10.90 9.51 -15.65
C LYS A 221 9.63 10.17 -15.11
N PRO A 222 9.51 11.51 -15.12
CA PRO A 222 8.32 12.22 -14.67
C PRO A 222 7.05 11.80 -15.43
N VAL A 223 5.91 11.81 -14.74
CA VAL A 223 4.59 11.61 -15.36
C VAL A 223 4.15 12.88 -16.08
N SER A 224 3.70 12.76 -17.34
CA SER A 224 3.13 13.88 -18.07
C SER A 224 1.97 14.53 -17.30
N LYS A 225 1.86 15.88 -17.35
CA LYS A 225 0.79 16.66 -16.69
C LYS A 225 -0.63 16.28 -17.10
N LYS A 226 -0.82 15.55 -18.22
CA LYS A 226 -2.12 15.02 -18.63
C LYS A 226 -2.62 13.87 -17.74
N TYR A 227 -1.72 13.23 -16.97
CA TYR A 227 -2.06 12.15 -16.04
C TYR A 227 -1.92 12.61 -14.58
N PRO A 228 -2.72 12.03 -13.67
CA PRO A 228 -3.84 11.13 -13.94
C PRO A 228 -4.94 11.85 -14.73
N ARG A 229 -5.73 11.11 -15.51
CA ARG A 229 -6.93 11.62 -16.19
C ARG A 229 -8.03 11.93 -15.15
N LYS A 230 -9.13 12.53 -15.60
CA LYS A 230 -10.27 12.87 -14.73
C LYS A 230 -10.77 11.63 -13.97
N ALA A 231 -11.29 11.87 -12.77
CA ALA A 231 -11.83 10.84 -11.89
C ALA A 231 -12.80 9.89 -12.61
N GLY A 232 -12.57 8.58 -12.41
CA GLY A 232 -13.30 7.47 -13.01
C GLY A 232 -12.91 7.12 -14.46
N LEU A 233 -12.17 7.97 -15.17
CA LEU A 233 -11.75 7.67 -16.54
C LEU A 233 -10.71 6.53 -16.60
N PRO A 234 -9.72 6.44 -15.69
CA PRO A 234 -8.77 5.33 -15.69
C PRO A 234 -9.40 3.94 -15.61
N THR A 235 -10.52 3.81 -14.88
CA THR A 235 -11.25 2.53 -14.78
C THR A 235 -12.12 2.26 -15.99
N LYS A 236 -12.78 3.28 -16.56
CA LYS A 236 -13.66 3.12 -17.72
C LYS A 236 -12.89 2.83 -19.00
N GLU A 237 -11.76 3.48 -19.15
CA GLU A 237 -10.89 3.43 -20.34
C GLU A 237 -9.43 3.24 -19.89
N PRO A 238 -9.05 2.04 -19.40
CA PRO A 238 -7.67 1.78 -18.99
C PRO A 238 -6.68 2.07 -20.12
N LEU A 239 -5.52 2.62 -19.76
CA LEU A 239 -4.42 2.81 -20.72
C LEU A 239 -3.97 1.45 -21.28
N LYS A 240 -3.88 1.35 -22.61
CA LYS A 240 -3.52 0.13 -23.36
C LYS A 240 -2.31 0.40 -24.24
#